data_d0bff4842f29710ef270722733011046
#
_entry.id   d0bff4842f29710ef270722733011046
#
_cell.length_a   1.000
_cell.length_b   1.000
_cell.length_c   1.000
_cell.angle_alpha   90.00
_cell.angle_beta   90.00
_cell.angle_gamma   90.00
#
_symmetry.space_group_name_H-M   'P 1'
#
loop_
_entity.id
_entity.type
_entity.pdbx_description
1 polymer ?
#
loop_
_entity_poly.entity_id
_entity_poly.type
_entity_poly.pdbx_seq_one_letter_code
_entity_poly.pdbx_strand_id
1 'polypeptide(L)'
;MTEKKHIHDVEGLNARLQEITRRARIDLRYLHDDRSREHIVEATHACARILDVGAGMRDHLGALGDRVETLDLNDFGDYPDILGDVCSPFPDWMEARYDAVIALAILEHVYDPAAAVANFRRALKPGGKLFLYVPWIWRYHAPRDLMFQDYQRLSRDGMAYLLREYEAVTLYPLRGKYSAILNLLKFWKASVERRFGSRLNRLADARASDWRNTIQTSGFFAEAVKPKTGETA
;
A
#
# COMPACT_ATOMS: atom_id res chain seq x y z
N MET A 1 43.93 12.47 15.02
CA MET A 1 42.59 12.04 14.54
C MET A 1 42.33 10.70 15.19
N THR A 2 41.29 10.58 16.01
CA THR A 2 40.90 9.31 16.63
C THR A 2 40.24 8.43 15.53
N GLU A 3 40.77 7.24 15.33
CA GLU A 3 40.24 6.24 14.44
C GLU A 3 38.78 5.90 14.86
N LYS A 4 37.82 6.03 13.94
CA LYS A 4 36.42 5.71 14.24
C LYS A 4 36.25 4.20 14.34
N LYS A 5 35.72 3.74 15.47
CA LYS A 5 35.36 2.32 15.65
C LYS A 5 34.06 2.02 14.88
N HIS A 6 34.11 1.03 14.02
CA HIS A 6 32.94 0.53 13.29
C HIS A 6 32.53 -0.83 13.88
N ILE A 7 31.22 -1.01 14.14
CA ILE A 7 30.66 -2.29 14.63
C ILE A 7 29.99 -3.09 13.54
N HIS A 8 29.74 -2.46 12.37
CA HIS A 8 29.13 -3.06 11.18
C HIS A 8 29.76 -2.46 9.92
N ASP A 9 29.55 -3.12 8.77
CA ASP A 9 29.81 -2.55 7.45
C ASP A 9 28.75 -1.49 7.11
N VAL A 10 28.98 -0.25 7.57
CA VAL A 10 28.06 0.87 7.39
C VAL A 10 27.98 1.30 5.92
N GLU A 11 29.06 1.21 5.17
CA GLU A 11 29.09 1.62 3.75
C GLU A 11 28.30 0.64 2.91
N GLY A 12 28.51 -0.67 3.08
CA GLY A 12 27.74 -1.71 2.39
C GLY A 12 26.25 -1.69 2.76
N LEU A 13 25.93 -1.41 4.02
CA LEU A 13 24.55 -1.24 4.44
C LEU A 13 23.89 -0.04 3.74
N ASN A 14 24.56 1.13 3.74
CA ASN A 14 24.03 2.34 3.09
C ASN A 14 23.84 2.13 1.59
N ALA A 15 24.79 1.48 0.92
CA ALA A 15 24.68 1.16 -0.51
C ALA A 15 23.45 0.29 -0.79
N ARG A 16 23.20 -0.75 0.01
CA ARG A 16 22.01 -1.61 -0.11
C ARG A 16 20.70 -0.84 0.11
N LEU A 17 20.61 -0.02 1.14
CA LEU A 17 19.43 0.78 1.43
C LEU A 17 19.12 1.79 0.30
N GLN A 18 20.16 2.43 -0.26
CA GLN A 18 20.00 3.32 -1.39
C GLN A 18 19.51 2.58 -2.64
N GLU A 19 20.03 1.38 -2.89
CA GLU A 19 19.62 0.56 -4.02
C GLU A 19 18.16 0.12 -3.92
N ILE A 20 17.72 -0.35 -2.75
CA ILE A 20 16.31 -0.67 -2.49
C ILE A 20 15.42 0.53 -2.84
N THR A 21 15.79 1.73 -2.37
CA THR A 21 15.02 2.95 -2.64
C THR A 21 15.01 3.32 -4.13
N ARG A 22 16.12 3.14 -4.86
CA ARG A 22 16.21 3.44 -6.31
C ARG A 22 15.40 2.46 -7.16
N ARG A 23 15.35 1.18 -6.78
CA ARG A 23 14.58 0.15 -7.49
C ARG A 23 13.07 0.42 -7.48
N ALA A 24 12.56 1.06 -6.44
CA ALA A 24 11.16 1.47 -6.36
C ALA A 24 10.92 2.69 -7.26
N ARG A 25 10.29 2.46 -8.41
CA ARG A 25 9.96 3.50 -9.38
C ARG A 25 8.85 4.40 -8.85
N ILE A 26 8.94 5.70 -9.06
CA ILE A 26 7.87 6.66 -8.80
C ILE A 26 7.15 6.97 -10.10
N ASP A 27 5.83 6.86 -10.11
CA ASP A 27 4.97 7.21 -11.23
C ASP A 27 3.89 8.21 -10.76
N LEU A 28 3.85 9.38 -11.38
CA LEU A 28 3.01 10.51 -10.94
C LEU A 28 1.61 10.54 -11.56
N ARG A 29 1.23 9.51 -12.35
CA ARG A 29 -0.05 9.48 -13.09
C ARG A 29 -1.28 9.69 -12.22
N TYR A 30 -1.23 9.29 -10.96
CA TYR A 30 -2.38 9.38 -10.02
C TYR A 30 -2.23 10.49 -8.98
N LEU A 31 -1.24 11.37 -9.13
CA LEU A 31 -0.96 12.42 -8.15
C LEU A 31 -2.18 13.33 -7.87
N HIS A 32 -2.96 13.62 -8.90
CA HIS A 32 -4.11 14.54 -8.80
C HIS A 32 -5.46 13.87 -9.01
N ASP A 33 -5.47 12.65 -9.54
CA ASP A 33 -6.69 11.91 -9.89
C ASP A 33 -6.48 10.45 -9.48
N ASP A 34 -6.98 10.10 -8.30
CA ASP A 34 -6.85 8.75 -7.76
C ASP A 34 -7.71 7.78 -8.57
N ARG A 35 -7.06 7.02 -9.42
CA ARG A 35 -7.64 5.96 -10.24
C ARG A 35 -7.04 4.59 -9.89
N SER A 36 -6.62 4.42 -8.64
CA SER A 36 -6.00 3.17 -8.18
C SER A 36 -6.94 1.97 -8.31
N ARG A 37 -8.25 2.17 -8.11
CA ARG A 37 -9.23 1.10 -8.26
C ARG A 37 -9.42 0.66 -9.70
N GLU A 38 -9.56 1.60 -10.63
CA GLU A 38 -9.64 1.31 -12.07
C GLU A 38 -8.37 0.61 -12.53
N HIS A 39 -7.21 1.06 -12.05
CA HIS A 39 -5.93 0.41 -12.31
C HIS A 39 -5.93 -1.04 -11.84
N ILE A 40 -6.39 -1.32 -10.61
CA ILE A 40 -6.48 -2.67 -10.07
C ILE A 40 -7.39 -3.54 -10.93
N VAL A 41 -8.60 -3.08 -11.25
CA VAL A 41 -9.57 -3.82 -12.07
C VAL A 41 -8.97 -4.14 -13.45
N GLU A 42 -8.33 -3.18 -14.10
CA GLU A 42 -7.67 -3.37 -15.39
C GLU A 42 -6.48 -4.35 -15.28
N ALA A 43 -5.63 -4.18 -14.28
CA ALA A 43 -4.45 -5.02 -14.09
C ALA A 43 -4.75 -6.45 -13.66
N THR A 44 -5.96 -6.70 -13.12
CA THR A 44 -6.40 -8.01 -12.62
C THR A 44 -7.49 -8.65 -13.48
N HIS A 45 -7.84 -8.07 -14.64
CA HIS A 45 -8.93 -8.57 -15.48
C HIS A 45 -8.74 -10.05 -15.90
N ALA A 46 -7.50 -10.48 -16.12
CA ALA A 46 -7.13 -11.84 -16.48
C ALA A 46 -6.82 -12.77 -15.29
N CYS A 47 -6.87 -12.25 -14.04
CA CYS A 47 -6.63 -13.05 -12.85
C CYS A 47 -7.78 -14.02 -12.62
N ALA A 48 -7.45 -15.27 -12.32
CA ALA A 48 -8.44 -16.30 -12.00
C ALA A 48 -8.80 -16.26 -10.50
N ARG A 49 -7.87 -15.83 -9.64
CA ARG A 49 -8.05 -15.84 -8.20
C ARG A 49 -7.36 -14.65 -7.54
N ILE A 50 -8.11 -13.87 -6.78
CA ILE A 50 -7.68 -12.62 -6.16
C ILE A 50 -8.01 -12.71 -4.66
N LEU A 51 -7.08 -12.28 -3.81
CA LEU A 51 -7.31 -12.09 -2.38
C LEU A 51 -7.47 -10.59 -2.09
N ASP A 52 -8.61 -10.19 -1.56
CA ASP A 52 -8.85 -8.83 -1.06
C ASP A 52 -8.79 -8.83 0.47
N VAL A 53 -7.84 -8.07 1.01
CA VAL A 53 -7.50 -8.09 2.43
C VAL A 53 -7.95 -6.81 3.11
N GLY A 54 -8.71 -6.95 4.20
CA GLY A 54 -9.17 -5.81 4.99
C GLY A 54 -10.22 -4.96 4.28
N ALA A 55 -10.99 -5.53 3.37
CA ALA A 55 -12.02 -4.82 2.63
C ALA A 55 -13.18 -4.34 3.53
N GLY A 56 -13.29 -4.88 4.75
CA GLY A 56 -14.41 -4.62 5.65
C GLY A 56 -15.73 -5.06 5.01
N MET A 57 -16.82 -4.33 5.23
CA MET A 57 -18.12 -4.58 4.61
C MET A 57 -18.26 -3.90 3.22
N ARG A 58 -17.16 -3.53 2.58
CA ARG A 58 -17.21 -2.76 1.32
C ARG A 58 -16.90 -3.65 0.14
N ASP A 59 -17.84 -3.76 -0.77
CA ASP A 59 -17.57 -4.29 -2.11
C ASP A 59 -16.78 -3.24 -2.91
N HIS A 60 -15.46 -3.30 -2.78
CA HIS A 60 -14.56 -2.41 -3.51
C HIS A 60 -14.35 -2.84 -4.96
N LEU A 61 -14.57 -4.10 -5.24
CA LEU A 61 -14.12 -4.79 -6.44
C LEU A 61 -15.21 -5.63 -7.09
N GLY A 62 -16.50 -5.26 -6.90
CA GLY A 62 -17.66 -5.98 -7.47
C GLY A 62 -17.57 -6.27 -8.96
N ALA A 63 -16.82 -5.46 -9.71
CA ALA A 63 -16.51 -5.73 -11.12
C ALA A 63 -15.67 -7.00 -11.35
N LEU A 64 -15.02 -7.55 -10.32
CA LEU A 64 -14.21 -8.76 -10.39
C LEU A 64 -14.99 -10.03 -10.02
N GLY A 65 -16.18 -9.89 -9.40
CA GLY A 65 -17.11 -10.98 -9.11
C GLY A 65 -16.51 -12.11 -8.28
N ASP A 66 -16.96 -13.34 -8.53
CA ASP A 66 -16.60 -14.56 -7.77
C ASP A 66 -15.12 -14.94 -7.80
N ARG A 67 -14.28 -14.17 -8.47
CA ARG A 67 -12.81 -14.37 -8.48
C ARG A 67 -12.12 -13.84 -7.24
N VAL A 68 -12.81 -13.04 -6.43
CA VAL A 68 -12.29 -12.41 -5.21
C VAL A 68 -12.65 -13.25 -4.02
N GLU A 69 -11.66 -13.73 -3.28
CA GLU A 69 -11.78 -14.23 -1.92
C GLU A 69 -11.37 -13.11 -0.96
N THR A 70 -12.13 -12.90 0.10
CA THR A 70 -11.94 -11.80 1.05
C THR A 70 -11.34 -12.31 2.35
N LEU A 71 -10.43 -11.53 2.97
CA LEU A 71 -9.85 -11.82 4.26
C LEU A 71 -9.95 -10.61 5.18
N ASP A 72 -10.43 -10.81 6.40
CA ASP A 72 -10.47 -9.79 7.45
C ASP A 72 -10.22 -10.39 8.82
N LEU A 73 -9.82 -9.56 9.77
CA LEU A 73 -9.68 -9.93 11.19
C LEU A 73 -11.05 -10.00 11.88
N ASN A 74 -12.00 -9.22 11.41
CA ASN A 74 -13.33 -9.08 12.01
C ASN A 74 -14.37 -9.85 11.20
N ASP A 75 -15.26 -10.54 11.92
CA ASP A 75 -16.41 -11.22 11.35
C ASP A 75 -17.59 -10.24 11.23
N PHE A 76 -18.09 -10.08 10.02
CA PHE A 76 -19.24 -9.22 9.71
C PHE A 76 -20.47 -10.04 9.25
N GLY A 77 -20.51 -11.33 9.58
CA GLY A 77 -21.57 -12.25 9.21
C GLY A 77 -21.28 -12.99 7.90
N ASP A 78 -21.91 -12.57 6.80
CA ASP A 78 -21.66 -13.16 5.48
C ASP A 78 -20.30 -12.76 4.87
N TYR A 79 -19.48 -12.06 5.63
CA TYR A 79 -18.22 -11.48 5.20
C TYR A 79 -17.23 -11.43 6.38
N PRO A 80 -15.93 -11.74 6.25
CA PRO A 80 -15.22 -12.16 5.02
C PRO A 80 -15.34 -13.68 4.74
N ASP A 81 -14.86 -14.13 3.57
CA ASP A 81 -14.73 -15.55 3.23
C ASP A 81 -13.70 -16.25 4.11
N ILE A 82 -12.67 -15.52 4.54
CA ILE A 82 -11.56 -16.00 5.37
C ILE A 82 -11.42 -15.08 6.58
N LEU A 83 -11.66 -15.59 7.76
CA LEU A 83 -11.41 -14.89 9.02
C LEU A 83 -9.98 -15.18 9.47
N GLY A 84 -9.15 -14.14 9.64
CA GLY A 84 -7.75 -14.33 10.03
C GLY A 84 -6.96 -13.05 10.22
N ASP A 85 -5.87 -13.18 10.98
CA ASP A 85 -4.87 -12.14 11.20
C ASP A 85 -3.79 -12.21 10.12
N VAL A 86 -3.60 -11.13 9.38
CA VAL A 86 -2.60 -11.03 8.32
C VAL A 86 -1.16 -11.03 8.82
N CYS A 87 -0.94 -10.73 10.10
CA CYS A 87 0.39 -10.80 10.73
C CYS A 87 0.77 -12.21 11.16
N SER A 88 -0.21 -13.09 11.34
CA SER A 88 0.01 -14.50 11.67
C SER A 88 0.33 -15.33 10.42
N PRO A 89 1.16 -16.39 10.51
CA PRO A 89 1.50 -17.20 9.34
C PRO A 89 0.27 -17.75 8.63
N PHE A 90 0.16 -17.52 7.34
CA PHE A 90 -0.91 -18.07 6.52
C PHE A 90 -0.77 -19.62 6.43
N PRO A 91 -1.89 -20.37 6.45
CA PRO A 91 -1.86 -21.81 6.31
C PRO A 91 -1.35 -22.23 4.91
N ASP A 92 -0.84 -23.46 4.81
CA ASP A 92 -0.20 -23.96 3.57
C ASP A 92 -1.13 -23.97 2.36
N TRP A 93 -2.43 -24.14 2.55
CA TRP A 93 -3.40 -24.10 1.46
C TRP A 93 -3.51 -22.72 0.78
N MET A 94 -3.01 -21.64 1.39
CA MET A 94 -2.94 -20.30 0.80
C MET A 94 -1.65 -20.08 -0.02
N GLU A 95 -0.64 -20.96 0.10
CA GLU A 95 0.64 -20.77 -0.57
C GLU A 95 0.51 -20.83 -2.10
N ALA A 96 1.09 -19.83 -2.79
CA ALA A 96 1.07 -19.71 -4.24
C ALA A 96 -0.34 -19.91 -4.86
N ARG A 97 -1.38 -19.46 -4.17
CA ARG A 97 -2.77 -19.66 -4.53
C ARG A 97 -3.34 -18.54 -5.41
N TYR A 98 -2.91 -17.30 -5.21
CA TYR A 98 -3.53 -16.11 -5.79
C TYR A 98 -2.68 -15.49 -6.91
N ASP A 99 -3.36 -15.03 -7.97
CA ASP A 99 -2.76 -14.26 -9.05
C ASP A 99 -2.51 -12.81 -8.63
N ALA A 100 -3.37 -12.29 -7.75
CA ALA A 100 -3.23 -10.97 -7.15
C ALA A 100 -3.63 -10.96 -5.67
N VAL A 101 -2.99 -10.09 -4.89
CA VAL A 101 -3.38 -9.71 -3.53
C VAL A 101 -3.59 -8.21 -3.51
N ILE A 102 -4.69 -7.77 -2.90
CA ILE A 102 -5.10 -6.37 -2.78
C ILE A 102 -5.23 -6.04 -1.30
N ALA A 103 -4.57 -4.98 -0.83
CA ALA A 103 -4.63 -4.53 0.56
C ALA A 103 -4.61 -3.00 0.60
N LEU A 104 -5.80 -2.39 0.60
CA LEU A 104 -5.97 -0.96 0.51
C LEU A 104 -6.34 -0.36 1.87
N ALA A 105 -5.46 0.49 2.40
CA ALA A 105 -5.64 1.17 3.68
C ALA A 105 -5.85 0.19 4.85
N ILE A 106 -5.00 -0.83 4.91
CA ILE A 106 -4.98 -1.78 6.03
C ILE A 106 -3.64 -1.82 6.77
N LEU A 107 -2.50 -1.61 6.07
CA LEU A 107 -1.19 -1.77 6.71
C LEU A 107 -0.93 -0.76 7.83
N GLU A 108 -1.59 0.38 7.82
CA GLU A 108 -1.57 1.33 8.94
C GLU A 108 -2.25 0.77 10.20
N HIS A 109 -3.13 -0.22 10.04
CA HIS A 109 -3.94 -0.83 11.09
C HIS A 109 -3.38 -2.17 11.59
N VAL A 110 -2.29 -2.66 11.00
CA VAL A 110 -1.65 -3.90 11.44
C VAL A 110 -0.41 -3.62 12.30
N TYR A 111 -0.20 -4.44 13.30
CA TYR A 111 0.88 -4.27 14.27
C TYR A 111 2.27 -4.71 13.73
N ASP A 112 2.29 -5.61 12.73
CA ASP A 112 3.51 -6.06 12.04
C ASP A 112 3.32 -6.07 10.52
N PRO A 113 3.54 -4.94 9.83
CA PRO A 113 3.39 -4.86 8.39
C PRO A 113 4.42 -5.68 7.61
N ALA A 114 5.58 -5.98 8.21
CA ALA A 114 6.58 -6.82 7.56
C ALA A 114 6.10 -8.27 7.48
N ALA A 115 5.54 -8.80 8.57
CA ALA A 115 4.92 -10.12 8.58
C ALA A 115 3.73 -10.20 7.61
N ALA A 116 2.85 -9.19 7.61
CA ALA A 116 1.71 -9.13 6.68
C ALA A 116 2.16 -9.20 5.21
N VAL A 117 3.13 -8.36 4.82
CA VAL A 117 3.64 -8.33 3.42
C VAL A 117 4.37 -9.62 3.04
N ALA A 118 5.07 -10.27 3.98
CA ALA A 118 5.66 -11.59 3.77
C ALA A 118 4.58 -12.66 3.51
N ASN A 119 3.48 -12.64 4.27
CA ASN A 119 2.34 -13.53 4.06
C ASN A 119 1.65 -13.27 2.71
N PHE A 120 1.48 -12.01 2.29
CA PHE A 120 0.95 -11.67 0.97
C PHE A 120 1.85 -12.23 -0.14
N ARG A 121 3.18 -12.08 0.01
CA ARG A 121 4.15 -12.63 -0.93
C ARG A 121 4.08 -14.16 -0.99
N ARG A 122 3.91 -14.84 0.16
CA ARG A 122 3.75 -16.30 0.21
C ARG A 122 2.47 -16.74 -0.51
N ALA A 123 1.36 -16.04 -0.30
CA ALA A 123 0.06 -16.34 -0.92
C ALA A 123 0.03 -16.13 -2.44
N LEU A 124 0.85 -15.21 -2.96
CA LEU A 124 0.96 -14.95 -4.39
C LEU A 124 1.64 -16.10 -5.14
N LYS A 125 1.14 -16.43 -6.33
CA LYS A 125 1.85 -17.23 -7.33
C LYS A 125 3.14 -16.53 -7.78
N PRO A 126 4.16 -17.25 -8.28
CA PRO A 126 5.28 -16.64 -8.98
C PRO A 126 4.78 -15.72 -10.13
N GLY A 127 5.26 -14.48 -10.19
CA GLY A 127 4.77 -13.47 -11.12
C GLY A 127 3.44 -12.83 -10.74
N GLY A 128 2.82 -13.22 -9.63
CA GLY A 128 1.61 -12.60 -9.09
C GLY A 128 1.84 -11.19 -8.59
N LYS A 129 0.77 -10.39 -8.54
CA LYS A 129 0.83 -8.95 -8.25
C LYS A 129 0.29 -8.62 -6.87
N LEU A 130 0.99 -7.72 -6.17
CA LEU A 130 0.53 -7.10 -4.95
C LEU A 130 0.12 -5.66 -5.22
N PHE A 131 -1.08 -5.29 -4.80
CA PHE A 131 -1.59 -3.92 -4.80
C PHE A 131 -1.78 -3.44 -3.36
N LEU A 132 -1.09 -2.37 -3.01
CA LEU A 132 -1.16 -1.76 -1.68
C LEU A 132 -1.55 -0.30 -1.77
N TYR A 133 -2.27 0.19 -0.77
CA TYR A 133 -2.32 1.61 -0.47
C TYR A 133 -2.03 1.81 1.01
N VAL A 134 -1.12 2.73 1.33
CA VAL A 134 -0.81 3.10 2.73
C VAL A 134 -0.76 4.62 2.85
N PRO A 135 -1.44 5.22 3.85
CA PRO A 135 -1.36 6.65 4.09
C PRO A 135 0.03 7.07 4.59
N TRP A 136 0.45 8.30 4.19
CA TRP A 136 1.67 8.95 4.68
C TRP A 136 1.33 10.22 5.47
N ILE A 137 1.02 11.32 4.81
CA ILE A 137 0.59 12.54 5.49
C ILE A 137 -0.92 12.49 5.65
N TRP A 138 -1.37 11.82 6.69
CA TRP A 138 -2.77 11.59 6.99
C TRP A 138 -3.05 11.63 8.48
N ARG A 139 -4.27 12.08 8.85
CA ARG A 139 -4.71 12.14 10.24
C ARG A 139 -4.84 10.75 10.85
N TYR A 140 -4.72 10.67 12.17
CA TYR A 140 -5.12 9.49 12.94
C TYR A 140 -6.62 9.22 12.74
N HIS A 141 -7.02 7.98 12.50
CA HIS A 141 -8.39 7.65 12.13
C HIS A 141 -8.92 6.32 12.70
N ALA A 142 -8.27 5.75 13.72
CA ALA A 142 -8.88 4.64 14.44
C ALA A 142 -10.22 5.08 15.06
N PRO A 143 -11.26 4.22 15.04
CA PRO A 143 -12.55 4.53 15.61
C PRO A 143 -12.48 4.52 17.16
N ARG A 144 -13.46 5.17 17.81
CA ARG A 144 -13.47 5.29 19.27
C ARG A 144 -13.68 3.97 20.00
N ASP A 145 -14.38 3.03 19.39
CA ASP A 145 -14.62 1.68 19.89
C ASP A 145 -13.43 0.73 19.71
N LEU A 146 -12.34 1.23 19.09
CA LEU A 146 -11.10 0.51 18.85
C LEU A 146 -11.30 -0.80 18.06
N MET A 147 -12.33 -0.88 17.21
CA MET A 147 -12.53 -1.99 16.28
C MET A 147 -11.24 -2.30 15.48
N PHE A 148 -10.46 -1.25 15.18
CA PHE A 148 -9.09 -1.36 14.69
C PHE A 148 -8.24 -0.20 15.27
N GLN A 149 -6.92 -0.37 15.29
CA GLN A 149 -5.95 0.63 15.73
C GLN A 149 -5.32 1.32 14.53
N ASP A 150 -4.56 2.36 14.77
CA ASP A 150 -3.84 3.15 13.76
C ASP A 150 -2.38 3.29 14.21
N TYR A 151 -1.55 2.30 13.80
CA TYR A 151 -0.20 2.12 14.33
C TYR A 151 0.86 2.95 13.61
N GLN A 152 0.72 3.16 12.28
CA GLN A 152 1.84 3.63 11.51
C GLN A 152 1.48 4.39 10.24
N ARG A 153 2.47 5.08 9.70
CA ARG A 153 2.46 5.75 8.40
C ARG A 153 3.72 5.39 7.65
N LEU A 154 3.63 5.13 6.36
CA LEU A 154 4.79 4.74 5.55
C LEU A 154 5.15 5.83 4.56
N SER A 155 6.39 6.31 4.67
CA SER A 155 7.00 7.18 3.67
C SER A 155 7.33 6.39 2.39
N ARG A 156 7.75 7.10 1.34
CA ARG A 156 8.28 6.49 0.12
C ARG A 156 9.34 5.42 0.41
N ASP A 157 10.32 5.77 1.24
CA ASP A 157 11.46 4.88 1.52
C ASP A 157 11.03 3.71 2.41
N GLY A 158 10.08 3.94 3.34
CA GLY A 158 9.46 2.89 4.12
C GLY A 158 8.71 1.87 3.24
N MET A 159 7.93 2.35 2.26
CA MET A 159 7.26 1.49 1.27
C MET A 159 8.27 0.71 0.41
N ALA A 160 9.31 1.37 -0.09
CA ALA A 160 10.35 0.70 -0.88
C ALA A 160 11.06 -0.39 -0.08
N TYR A 161 11.37 -0.13 1.19
CA TYR A 161 12.01 -1.11 2.07
C TYR A 161 11.06 -2.28 2.41
N LEU A 162 9.80 -1.99 2.69
CA LEU A 162 8.79 -3.01 2.96
C LEU A 162 8.61 -3.97 1.77
N LEU A 163 8.66 -3.45 0.55
CA LEU A 163 8.48 -4.20 -0.69
C LEU A 163 9.81 -4.72 -1.31
N ARG A 164 10.93 -4.66 -0.59
CA ARG A 164 12.27 -5.00 -1.11
C ARG A 164 12.40 -6.41 -1.70
N GLU A 165 11.57 -7.34 -1.21
CA GLU A 165 11.55 -8.75 -1.68
C GLU A 165 10.70 -8.96 -2.94
N TYR A 166 10.11 -7.90 -3.46
CA TYR A 166 9.35 -7.90 -4.72
C TYR A 166 10.20 -7.33 -5.86
N GLU A 167 9.88 -7.70 -7.07
CA GLU A 167 10.42 -7.07 -8.27
C GLU A 167 9.43 -6.07 -8.86
N ALA A 168 9.88 -5.22 -9.78
CA ALA A 168 9.08 -4.25 -10.52
C ALA A 168 8.18 -3.35 -9.62
N VAL A 169 8.67 -2.94 -8.45
CA VAL A 169 7.94 -2.08 -7.52
C VAL A 169 7.70 -0.70 -8.13
N THR A 170 6.45 -0.30 -8.26
CA THR A 170 6.05 1.05 -8.68
C THR A 170 5.19 1.69 -7.59
N LEU A 171 5.57 2.89 -7.15
CA LEU A 171 4.88 3.69 -6.17
C LEU A 171 4.20 4.87 -6.86
N TYR A 172 2.91 5.03 -6.62
CA TYR A 172 2.09 6.11 -7.14
C TYR A 172 1.72 7.03 -5.99
N PRO A 173 2.33 8.23 -5.87
CA PRO A 173 1.91 9.21 -4.87
C PRO A 173 0.47 9.65 -5.17
N LEU A 174 -0.37 9.65 -4.15
CA LEU A 174 -1.75 10.11 -4.24
C LEU A 174 -1.90 11.45 -3.53
N ARG A 175 -2.30 12.48 -4.26
CA ARG A 175 -2.38 13.89 -3.82
C ARG A 175 -1.00 14.46 -3.46
N GLY A 176 -0.72 15.68 -3.86
CA GLY A 176 0.54 16.34 -3.55
C GLY A 176 0.56 16.95 -2.15
N LYS A 177 1.66 17.59 -1.81
CA LYS A 177 1.92 18.20 -0.49
C LYS A 177 0.79 19.12 -0.01
N TYR A 178 0.34 20.02 -0.85
CA TYR A 178 -0.66 21.01 -0.45
C TYR A 178 -2.04 20.40 -0.27
N SER A 179 -2.40 19.43 -1.11
CA SER A 179 -3.62 18.63 -0.93
C SER A 179 -3.58 17.83 0.37
N ALA A 180 -2.42 17.21 0.69
CA ALA A 180 -2.25 16.48 1.94
C ALA A 180 -2.43 17.39 3.15
N ILE A 181 -1.85 18.60 3.13
CA ILE A 181 -2.04 19.61 4.20
C ILE A 181 -3.51 20.00 4.32
N LEU A 182 -4.19 20.30 3.21
CA LEU A 182 -5.62 20.65 3.23
C LEU A 182 -6.47 19.55 3.87
N ASN A 183 -6.16 18.30 3.61
CA ASN A 183 -6.88 17.15 4.17
C ASN A 183 -6.66 16.97 5.69
N LEU A 184 -5.60 17.54 6.26
CA LEU A 184 -5.38 17.57 7.71
C LEU A 184 -6.22 18.65 8.41
N LEU A 185 -6.72 19.67 7.70
CA LEU A 185 -7.48 20.76 8.29
C LEU A 185 -8.91 20.29 8.63
N LYS A 186 -9.36 20.62 9.86
CA LYS A 186 -10.70 20.26 10.38
C LYS A 186 -11.87 20.81 9.55
N PHE A 187 -11.62 21.83 8.73
CA PHE A 187 -12.65 22.48 7.90
C PHE A 187 -13.00 21.70 6.62
N TRP A 188 -12.20 20.72 6.28
CA TRP A 188 -12.40 19.90 5.09
C TRP A 188 -13.48 18.85 5.34
N LYS A 189 -14.74 19.26 5.08
CA LYS A 189 -15.86 18.33 5.22
C LYS A 189 -15.90 17.35 4.04
N ALA A 190 -16.21 16.09 4.32
CA ALA A 190 -16.36 15.04 3.30
C ALA A 190 -17.29 15.43 2.13
N SER A 191 -18.29 16.29 2.36
CA SER A 191 -19.17 16.81 1.33
C SER A 191 -18.48 17.77 0.34
N VAL A 192 -17.49 18.56 0.81
CA VAL A 192 -16.70 19.45 -0.05
C VAL A 192 -15.69 18.63 -0.84
N GLU A 193 -15.04 17.67 -0.21
CA GLU A 193 -14.11 16.76 -0.85
C GLU A 193 -14.78 15.98 -1.98
N ARG A 194 -15.95 15.41 -1.75
CA ARG A 194 -16.70 14.64 -2.75
C ARG A 194 -17.13 15.48 -3.95
N ARG A 195 -17.45 16.77 -3.77
CA ARG A 195 -17.98 17.62 -4.85
C ARG A 195 -16.91 18.41 -5.59
N PHE A 196 -15.84 18.79 -4.92
CA PHE A 196 -14.80 19.69 -5.43
C PHE A 196 -13.38 19.18 -5.22
N GLY A 197 -13.19 18.06 -4.51
CA GLY A 197 -11.91 17.60 -4.00
C GLY A 197 -10.84 17.45 -5.08
N SER A 198 -11.13 16.79 -6.20
CA SER A 198 -10.16 16.62 -7.29
C SER A 198 -9.74 17.96 -7.92
N ARG A 199 -10.68 18.91 -8.09
CA ARG A 199 -10.38 20.23 -8.65
C ARG A 199 -9.55 21.08 -7.68
N LEU A 200 -9.92 21.09 -6.39
CA LEU A 200 -9.21 21.83 -5.36
C LEU A 200 -7.82 21.23 -5.09
N ASN A 201 -7.69 19.93 -5.07
CA ASN A 201 -6.41 19.24 -4.95
C ASN A 201 -5.50 19.58 -6.14
N ARG A 202 -6.02 19.53 -7.36
CA ARG A 202 -5.28 19.91 -8.57
C ARG A 202 -4.83 21.37 -8.55
N LEU A 203 -5.69 22.28 -8.11
CA LEU A 203 -5.34 23.70 -7.97
C LEU A 203 -4.31 23.94 -6.87
N ALA A 204 -4.45 23.26 -5.73
CA ALA A 204 -3.51 23.36 -4.62
C ALA A 204 -2.11 22.88 -5.03
N ASP A 205 -2.02 21.79 -5.78
CA ASP A 205 -0.76 21.17 -6.20
C ASP A 205 -0.22 21.69 -7.55
N ALA A 206 -0.97 22.55 -8.26
CA ALA A 206 -0.60 23.03 -9.61
C ALA A 206 0.79 23.71 -9.68
N ARG A 207 1.29 24.20 -8.55
CA ARG A 207 2.64 24.83 -8.44
C ARG A 207 3.69 23.88 -7.85
N ALA A 208 3.33 22.62 -7.58
CA ALA A 208 4.19 21.65 -6.92
C ALA A 208 4.93 20.77 -7.96
N SER A 209 5.73 21.39 -8.84
CA SER A 209 6.53 20.66 -9.83
C SER A 209 7.82 20.03 -9.27
N ASP A 210 8.18 20.34 -8.02
CA ASP A 210 9.36 19.80 -7.35
C ASP A 210 9.10 18.38 -6.85
N TRP A 211 10.04 17.47 -7.07
CA TRP A 211 9.96 16.07 -6.62
C TRP A 211 9.68 15.96 -5.12
N ARG A 212 10.22 16.87 -4.28
CA ARG A 212 9.96 16.91 -2.84
C ARG A 212 8.49 17.13 -2.52
N ASN A 213 7.78 17.88 -3.34
CA ASN A 213 6.35 18.11 -3.17
C ASN A 213 5.53 16.88 -3.57
N THR A 214 6.04 16.06 -4.47
CA THR A 214 5.37 14.84 -4.93
C THR A 214 5.53 13.66 -3.97
N ILE A 215 6.61 13.61 -3.19
CA ILE A 215 6.80 12.58 -2.15
C ILE A 215 6.18 12.94 -0.79
N GLN A 216 5.86 14.21 -0.54
CA GLN A 216 5.07 14.68 0.61
C GLN A 216 3.58 14.59 0.31
N THR A 217 3.10 13.41 0.01
CA THR A 217 1.76 13.08 -0.44
C THR A 217 0.88 12.58 0.70
N SER A 218 -0.43 12.46 0.47
CA SER A 218 -1.35 11.86 1.45
C SER A 218 -1.05 10.39 1.72
N GLY A 219 -0.55 9.67 0.71
CA GLY A 219 -0.19 8.26 0.80
C GLY A 219 0.35 7.75 -0.52
N PHE A 220 0.75 6.49 -0.53
CA PHE A 220 1.26 5.82 -1.72
C PHE A 220 0.41 4.61 -2.06
N PHE A 221 -0.10 4.57 -3.28
CA PHE A 221 -0.53 3.34 -3.91
C PHE A 221 0.71 2.65 -4.51
N ALA A 222 0.79 1.33 -4.39
CA ALA A 222 1.90 0.53 -4.88
C ALA A 222 1.40 -0.66 -5.69
N GLU A 223 2.09 -0.94 -6.79
CA GLU A 223 2.05 -2.20 -7.51
C GLU A 223 3.42 -2.86 -7.42
N ALA A 224 3.46 -4.13 -7.02
CA ALA A 224 4.68 -4.91 -6.91
C ALA A 224 4.45 -6.34 -7.44
N VAL A 225 5.48 -6.95 -8.01
CA VAL A 225 5.41 -8.28 -8.61
C VAL A 225 6.25 -9.26 -7.79
N LYS A 226 5.68 -10.43 -7.45
CA LYS A 226 6.46 -11.52 -6.87
C LYS A 226 7.41 -12.09 -7.93
N PRO A 227 8.72 -12.28 -7.64
CA PRO A 227 9.66 -12.90 -8.57
C PRO A 227 9.16 -14.23 -9.12
N LYS A 228 9.39 -14.48 -10.42
CA LYS A 228 8.98 -15.74 -11.08
C LYS A 228 9.83 -16.93 -10.68
N THR A 229 11.10 -16.70 -10.37
CA THR A 229 12.06 -17.67 -9.88
C THR A 229 12.37 -17.39 -8.42
N GLY A 230 12.71 -18.42 -7.64
CA GLY A 230 13.04 -18.28 -6.21
C GLY A 230 14.36 -17.53 -5.92
N GLU A 231 14.85 -16.70 -6.83
CA GLU A 231 15.98 -15.83 -6.60
C GLU A 231 15.60 -14.76 -5.57
N THR A 232 16.11 -14.94 -4.36
CA THR A 232 16.14 -13.87 -3.35
C THR A 232 17.00 -12.73 -3.88
N ALA A 233 16.41 -11.56 -4.00
CA ALA A 233 17.08 -10.33 -4.43
C ALA A 233 18.14 -9.85 -3.43
#